data_4d7c6147eb53b54f5880a7d7651b695f
#
_entry.id   4d7c6147eb53b54f5880a7d7651b695f
#
_cell.length_a   1.000
_cell.length_b   1.000
_cell.length_c   1.000
_cell.angle_alpha   90.00
_cell.angle_beta   90.00
_cell.angle_gamma   90.00
#
_symmetry.space_group_name_H-M   'P 1'
#
loop_
_entity.id
_entity.type
_entity.pdbx_description
1 polymer ?
#
loop_
_entity_poly.entity_id
_entity_poly.type
_entity_poly.pdbx_seq_one_letter_code
_entity_poly.pdbx_strand_id
1 'polypeptide(L)'
;MATFEQGDVVRVPFPYTDRRTRQHRPALVISNGGIGEYAQFLWVVMITSAENRRWPDDHDIGSNYREVGLPAPSIIRPTKIATIESRDASPLGRIPRSLLRRVLETISRHLAL
;
A
#
# COMPACT_ATOMS: atom_id res chain seq x y z
N MET A 1 -13.27 6.71 14.71
CA MET A 1 -12.85 5.94 13.53
C MET A 1 -11.55 6.51 12.98
N ALA A 2 -10.64 5.64 12.60
CA ALA A 2 -9.40 6.09 11.99
C ALA A 2 -9.67 6.63 10.58
N THR A 3 -9.09 7.78 10.27
CA THR A 3 -9.15 8.38 8.95
C THR A 3 -7.80 8.17 8.28
N PHE A 4 -7.80 7.65 7.08
CA PHE A 4 -6.57 7.36 6.34
C PHE A 4 -6.37 8.34 5.21
N GLU A 5 -5.11 8.61 4.91
CA GLU A 5 -4.71 9.53 3.84
C GLU A 5 -3.83 8.82 2.83
N GLN A 6 -3.79 9.34 1.62
CA GLN A 6 -2.87 8.87 0.61
C GLN A 6 -1.43 8.93 1.13
N GLY A 7 -0.70 7.83 1.01
CA GLY A 7 0.66 7.74 1.55
C GLY A 7 0.76 7.06 2.90
N ASP A 8 -0.37 6.78 3.55
CA ASP A 8 -0.34 6.03 4.81
C ASP A 8 0.04 4.58 4.56
N VAL A 9 0.85 4.04 5.47
CA VAL A 9 1.18 2.62 5.51
C VAL A 9 0.25 1.97 6.52
N VAL A 10 -0.45 0.94 6.09
CA VAL A 10 -1.47 0.27 6.90
C VAL A 10 -1.27 -1.24 6.86
N ARG A 11 -1.77 -1.90 7.89
CA ARG A 11 -1.83 -3.36 7.95
C ARG A 11 -3.24 -3.77 7.59
N VAL A 12 -3.39 -4.62 6.58
CA VAL A 12 -4.70 -5.00 6.04
C VAL A 12 -4.75 -6.49 5.71
N PRO A 13 -5.94 -7.10 5.68
CA PRO A 13 -6.12 -8.45 5.16
C PRO A 13 -6.08 -8.41 3.63
N PHE A 14 -4.86 -8.47 3.06
CA PHE A 14 -4.67 -8.32 1.62
C PHE A 14 -5.21 -9.55 0.88
N PRO A 15 -6.10 -9.37 -0.10
CA PRO A 15 -6.68 -10.50 -0.82
C PRO A 15 -5.71 -11.08 -1.84
N TYR A 16 -5.56 -12.41 -1.80
CA TYR A 16 -4.84 -13.15 -2.83
C TYR A 16 -5.84 -13.89 -3.69
N THR A 17 -5.64 -13.87 -5.00
CA THR A 17 -6.56 -14.52 -5.92
C THR A 17 -6.40 -16.04 -5.92
N ASP A 18 -5.26 -16.53 -5.47
CA ASP A 18 -4.90 -17.95 -5.49
C ASP A 18 -5.02 -18.65 -4.13
N ARG A 19 -5.50 -17.93 -3.10
CA ARG A 19 -5.59 -18.47 -1.74
C ARG A 19 -6.94 -18.13 -1.12
N ARG A 20 -7.45 -19.07 -0.33
CA ARG A 20 -8.68 -18.86 0.45
C ARG A 20 -8.45 -17.97 1.66
N THR A 21 -7.25 -18.06 2.25
CA THR A 21 -6.94 -17.30 3.45
C THR A 21 -6.39 -15.93 3.09
N ARG A 22 -6.84 -14.92 3.81
CA ARG A 22 -6.31 -13.57 3.72
C ARG A 22 -5.28 -13.41 4.81
N GLN A 23 -4.07 -13.09 4.45
CA GLN A 23 -3.01 -12.78 5.40
C GLN A 23 -2.95 -11.29 5.62
N HIS A 24 -2.76 -10.88 6.88
CA HIS A 24 -2.54 -9.47 7.20
C HIS A 24 -1.17 -9.06 6.73
N ARG A 25 -1.12 -8.02 5.92
CA ARG A 25 0.10 -7.54 5.29
C ARG A 25 0.15 -6.02 5.33
N PRO A 26 1.36 -5.45 5.30
CA PRO A 26 1.45 -4.01 5.08
C PRO A 26 1.05 -3.66 3.65
N ALA A 27 0.45 -2.51 3.51
CA ALA A 27 0.02 -1.97 2.23
C ALA A 27 0.10 -0.45 2.26
N LEU A 28 0.17 0.15 1.10
CA LEU A 28 0.22 1.60 0.95
C LEU A 28 -1.12 2.11 0.45
N VAL A 29 -1.68 3.08 1.15
CA VAL A 29 -2.92 3.74 0.71
C VAL A 29 -2.58 4.65 -0.48
N ILE A 30 -3.23 4.40 -1.62
CA ILE A 30 -3.04 5.19 -2.84
C ILE A 30 -4.27 6.02 -3.19
N SER A 31 -5.42 5.74 -2.59
CA SER A 31 -6.61 6.56 -2.80
C SER A 31 -6.51 7.88 -2.06
N ASN A 32 -7.22 8.87 -2.56
CA ASN A 32 -7.32 10.17 -1.88
C ASN A 32 -8.31 10.05 -0.73
N GLY A 33 -7.84 9.42 0.37
CA GLY A 33 -8.70 9.13 1.51
C GLY A 33 -9.66 7.98 1.24
N GLY A 34 -10.75 7.92 1.97
CA GLY A 34 -11.77 6.91 1.82
C GLY A 34 -12.60 7.11 0.56
N ILE A 35 -12.99 6.00 -0.06
CA ILE A 35 -13.80 5.95 -1.27
C ILE A 35 -15.16 5.36 -0.94
N GLY A 36 -16.17 5.75 -1.68
CA GLY A 36 -17.54 5.27 -1.52
C GLY A 36 -18.40 6.29 -0.79
N GLU A 37 -19.69 6.01 -0.73
CA GLU A 37 -20.68 6.93 -0.17
C GLU A 37 -20.37 7.33 1.28
N TYR A 38 -19.81 6.40 2.04
CA TYR A 38 -19.47 6.62 3.44
C TYR A 38 -17.96 6.54 3.69
N ALA A 39 -17.15 6.73 2.64
CA ALA A 39 -15.69 6.66 2.71
C ALA A 39 -15.20 5.31 3.31
N GLN A 40 -15.94 4.24 3.07
CA GLN A 40 -15.69 2.95 3.71
C GLN A 40 -14.61 2.11 3.04
N PHE A 41 -14.16 2.48 1.85
CA PHE A 41 -13.17 1.71 1.10
C PHE A 41 -11.86 2.49 0.94
N LEU A 42 -10.76 1.74 0.83
CA LEU A 42 -9.44 2.28 0.50
C LEU A 42 -8.89 1.49 -0.68
N TRP A 43 -8.24 2.18 -1.60
CA TRP A 43 -7.39 1.52 -2.58
C TRP A 43 -5.98 1.46 -2.03
N VAL A 44 -5.40 0.27 -2.05
CA VAL A 44 -4.06 0.03 -1.52
C VAL A 44 -3.24 -0.76 -2.53
N VAL A 45 -1.92 -0.61 -2.43
CA VAL A 45 -0.97 -1.47 -3.16
C VAL A 45 -0.15 -2.26 -2.17
N MET A 46 0.29 -3.44 -2.58
CA MET A 46 1.02 -4.36 -1.71
C MET A 46 2.39 -3.81 -1.35
N ILE A 47 2.76 -4.01 -0.08
CA ILE A 47 4.13 -3.87 0.39
C ILE A 47 4.59 -5.27 0.77
N THR A 48 5.75 -5.67 0.29
CA THR A 48 6.28 -7.01 0.54
C THR A 48 7.76 -6.93 0.93
N SER A 49 8.31 -8.05 1.42
CA SER A 49 9.71 -8.12 1.81
C SER A 49 10.64 -7.83 0.63
N ALA A 50 11.72 -7.09 0.89
CA ALA A 50 12.75 -6.83 -0.11
C ALA A 50 13.48 -8.10 -0.55
N GLU A 51 13.33 -9.21 0.18
CA GLU A 51 13.89 -10.51 -0.19
C GLU A 51 13.08 -11.21 -1.30
N ASN A 52 11.84 -10.80 -1.51
CA ASN A 52 11.00 -11.41 -2.53
C ASN A 52 11.45 -11.00 -3.94
N ARG A 53 11.13 -11.86 -4.91
CA ARG A 53 11.43 -11.58 -6.30
C ARG A 53 10.82 -10.24 -6.72
N ARG A 54 11.61 -9.40 -7.35
CA ARG A 54 11.14 -8.10 -7.84
C ARG A 54 10.26 -8.26 -9.07
N TRP A 55 9.21 -7.47 -9.09
CA TRP A 55 8.40 -7.25 -10.27
C TRP A 55 8.83 -5.95 -10.95
N PRO A 56 8.58 -5.80 -12.25
CA PRO A 56 8.76 -4.50 -12.90
C PRO A 56 8.01 -3.41 -12.14
N ASP A 57 8.62 -2.24 -12.04
CA ASP A 57 8.05 -1.06 -11.38
C ASP A 57 7.96 -1.11 -9.85
N ASP A 58 8.54 -2.12 -9.21
CA ASP A 58 8.63 -2.13 -7.75
C ASP A 58 9.52 -0.97 -7.28
N HIS A 59 9.14 -0.35 -6.15
CA HIS A 59 9.90 0.73 -5.53
C HIS A 59 10.45 0.31 -4.18
N ASP A 60 11.74 0.55 -3.95
CA ASP A 60 12.34 0.33 -2.64
C ASP A 60 11.87 1.37 -1.64
N ILE A 61 11.59 0.93 -0.42
CA ILE A 61 11.35 1.84 0.69
C ILE A 61 12.67 2.38 1.22
N GLY A 62 13.74 1.58 1.10
CA GLY A 62 15.07 1.99 1.52
C GLY A 62 15.34 1.70 2.98
N SER A 63 16.40 2.32 3.51
CA SER A 63 16.85 2.07 4.88
C SER A 63 15.91 2.63 5.94
N ASN A 64 14.99 3.50 5.56
CA ASN A 64 14.06 4.16 6.49
C ASN A 64 12.80 3.33 6.78
N TYR A 65 12.84 2.04 6.53
CA TYR A 65 11.65 1.21 6.68
C TYR A 65 11.04 1.25 8.09
N ARG A 66 11.85 1.41 9.12
CA ARG A 66 11.35 1.51 10.50
C ARG A 66 10.58 2.80 10.73
N GLU A 67 11.01 3.88 10.13
CA GLU A 67 10.33 5.18 10.23
C GLU A 67 8.95 5.17 9.59
N VAL A 68 8.77 4.32 8.59
CA VAL A 68 7.46 4.17 7.94
C VAL A 68 6.62 3.06 8.57
N GLY A 69 7.06 2.50 9.68
CA GLY A 69 6.28 1.54 10.47
C GLY A 69 6.45 0.08 10.05
N LEU A 70 7.53 -0.25 9.34
CA LEU A 70 7.76 -1.61 8.86
C LEU A 70 8.84 -2.32 9.66
N PRO A 71 8.74 -3.65 9.85
CA PRO A 71 9.70 -4.39 10.67
C PRO A 71 10.98 -4.79 9.93
N ALA A 72 11.01 -4.70 8.61
CA ALA A 72 12.12 -5.20 7.79
C ALA A 72 12.20 -4.44 6.48
N PRO A 73 13.35 -4.51 5.78
CA PRO A 73 13.46 -3.92 4.45
C PRO A 73 12.34 -4.42 3.52
N SER A 74 11.71 -3.50 2.84
CA SER A 74 10.48 -3.76 2.08
C SER A 74 10.47 -3.03 0.76
N ILE A 75 9.63 -3.51 -0.15
CA ILE A 75 9.37 -2.88 -1.45
C ILE A 75 7.88 -2.66 -1.62
N ILE A 76 7.54 -1.57 -2.31
CA ILE A 76 6.17 -1.26 -2.69
C ILE A 76 5.94 -1.80 -4.08
N ARG A 77 4.83 -2.50 -4.26
CA ARG A 77 4.44 -3.10 -5.55
C ARG A 77 3.21 -2.40 -6.12
N PRO A 78 3.40 -1.32 -6.89
CA PRO A 78 2.27 -0.50 -7.36
C PRO A 78 1.31 -1.22 -8.28
N THR A 79 1.77 -2.29 -8.93
CA THR A 79 0.94 -3.04 -9.87
C THR A 79 0.06 -4.10 -9.20
N LYS A 80 0.16 -4.25 -7.88
CA LYS A 80 -0.72 -5.15 -7.15
C LYS A 80 -1.64 -4.33 -6.26
N ILE A 81 -2.81 -4.04 -6.80
CA ILE A 81 -3.80 -3.13 -6.20
C ILE A 81 -4.96 -3.93 -5.64
N ALA A 82 -5.50 -3.48 -4.51
CA ALA A 82 -6.69 -4.07 -3.90
C ALA A 82 -7.59 -2.99 -3.32
N THR A 83 -8.87 -3.32 -3.24
CA THR A 83 -9.85 -2.52 -2.51
C THR A 83 -10.07 -3.19 -1.15
N ILE A 84 -9.90 -2.42 -0.09
CA ILE A 84 -9.98 -2.89 1.30
C ILE A 84 -11.03 -2.06 2.02
N GLU A 85 -11.75 -2.67 2.94
CA GLU A 85 -12.61 -1.90 3.83
C GLU A 85 -11.75 -1.17 4.86
N SER A 86 -11.97 0.14 5.02
CA SER A 86 -11.16 0.96 5.92
C SER A 86 -11.21 0.47 7.37
N ARG A 87 -12.33 -0.11 7.80
CA ARG A 87 -12.46 -0.68 9.15
C ARG A 87 -11.51 -1.82 9.44
N ASP A 88 -11.01 -2.49 8.38
CA ASP A 88 -10.08 -3.62 8.51
C ASP A 88 -8.62 -3.18 8.46
N ALA A 89 -8.36 -1.89 8.30
CA ALA A 89 -7.02 -1.34 8.22
C ALA A 89 -6.55 -0.83 9.58
N SER A 90 -5.29 -1.10 9.91
CA SER A 90 -4.65 -0.58 11.10
C SER A 90 -3.46 0.30 10.69
N PRO A 91 -3.28 1.49 11.30
CA PRO A 91 -2.18 2.36 10.92
C PRO A 91 -0.83 1.80 11.34
N LEU A 92 0.17 1.88 10.45
CA LEU A 92 1.55 1.51 10.73
C LEU A 92 2.48 2.71 10.67
N GLY A 93 2.29 3.58 9.69
CA GLY A 93 3.16 4.73 9.48
C GLY A 93 2.81 5.45 8.20
N ARG A 94 3.81 6.10 7.62
CA ARG A 94 3.62 6.92 6.42
C ARG A 94 4.91 6.99 5.63
N ILE A 95 4.82 6.91 4.31
CA ILE A 95 6.01 7.04 3.45
C ILE A 95 6.33 8.51 3.19
N PRO A 96 7.59 8.82 2.84
CA PRO A 96 7.94 10.19 2.43
C PRO A 96 7.18 10.61 1.18
N ARG A 97 6.87 11.89 1.09
CA ARG A 97 6.12 12.45 -0.04
C ARG A 97 6.79 12.20 -1.39
N SER A 98 8.12 12.26 -1.43
CA SER A 98 8.85 12.00 -2.68
C SER A 98 8.67 10.56 -3.19
N LEU A 99 8.64 9.60 -2.27
CA LEU A 99 8.41 8.20 -2.64
C LEU A 99 6.95 8.01 -3.09
N LEU A 100 6.00 8.61 -2.37
CA LEU A 100 4.60 8.55 -2.76
C LEU A 100 4.40 9.08 -4.19
N ARG A 101 5.03 10.20 -4.52
CA ARG A 101 4.93 10.77 -5.86
C ARG A 101 5.41 9.80 -6.93
N ARG A 102 6.54 9.12 -6.70
CA ARG A 102 7.07 8.14 -7.66
C ARG A 102 6.13 6.94 -7.84
N VAL A 103 5.54 6.47 -6.74
CA VAL A 103 4.57 5.38 -6.80
C VAL A 103 3.35 5.79 -7.62
N LEU A 104 2.81 6.99 -7.36
CA LEU A 104 1.64 7.49 -8.08
C LEU A 104 1.93 7.72 -9.56
N GLU A 105 3.13 8.18 -9.90
CA GLU A 105 3.55 8.33 -11.30
C GLU A 105 3.56 6.99 -12.03
N THR A 106 4.05 5.94 -11.37
CA THR A 106 4.04 4.59 -11.93
C THR A 106 2.60 4.13 -12.22
N ILE A 107 1.70 4.34 -11.26
CA ILE A 107 0.31 3.97 -11.42
C ILE A 107 -0.33 4.77 -12.57
N SER A 108 -0.05 6.07 -12.62
CA SER A 108 -0.59 6.95 -13.69
C SER A 108 -0.19 6.47 -15.08
N ARG A 109 1.07 6.03 -15.24
CA ARG A 109 1.53 5.50 -16.53
C ARG A 109 0.72 4.28 -16.96
N HIS A 110 0.41 3.39 -16.04
CA HIS A 110 -0.38 2.20 -16.33
C HIS A 110 -1.85 2.54 -16.62
N LEU A 111 -2.31 3.71 -16.19
CA LEU A 111 -3.65 4.20 -16.47
C LEU A 111 -3.69 5.11 -17.70
N ALA A 112 -2.56 5.36 -18.34
CA ALA A 112 -2.42 6.27 -19.48
C ALA A 112 -2.85 7.70 -19.14
N LEU A 113 -2.55 8.11 -17.91
CA LEU A 113 -2.84 9.48 -17.46
C LEU A 113 -1.64 10.39 -17.57
#